data_aa7f2ab0f22373bfb434c396f6f89ae1
#
_entry.id   aa7f2ab0f22373bfb434c396f6f89ae1
#
_cell.length_a   1.000
_cell.length_b   1.000
_cell.length_c   1.000
_cell.angle_alpha   90.00
_cell.angle_beta   90.00
_cell.angle_gamma   90.00
#
_symmetry.space_group_name_H-M   'P 1'
#
loop_
_entity.id
_entity.type
_entity.pdbx_description
1 polymer ?
#
loop_
_entity_poly.entity_id
_entity_poly.type
_entity_poly.pdbx_seq_one_letter_code
_entity_poly.pdbx_strand_id
1 'polypeptide(L)'
;MAKQESSQSGFELTSNSPDDPRMHKSWGYITALPSEYLIHFQGGKIKEKSSGQGATCFKWARDTVFIVPTSLKEILFDASQLTSDNVDIRIHCMVVYRIVDPLRIYKLINFSNRQRGEEKLARMIADICRSQIKRFVARLDLQNCYRKRKEEIADSLGLELSRIVSDPQTGWGLEVVTTEIQDIFIQDAEI
;
A
#
# COMPACT_ATOMS: atom_id res chain seq x y z
N MET A 1 -40.17 -6.50 -12.87
CA MET A 1 -39.29 -5.42 -12.44
C MET A 1 -38.30 -6.03 -11.45
N ALA A 2 -37.15 -6.50 -11.92
CA ALA A 2 -36.08 -7.03 -11.10
C ALA A 2 -34.99 -5.99 -11.03
N LYS A 3 -34.62 -5.53 -9.84
CA LYS A 3 -33.51 -4.63 -9.57
C LYS A 3 -32.20 -5.38 -9.78
N GLN A 4 -31.42 -4.92 -10.73
CA GLN A 4 -30.01 -5.28 -10.84
C GLN A 4 -29.25 -4.64 -9.66
N GLU A 5 -28.79 -5.48 -8.75
CA GLU A 5 -27.76 -5.11 -7.79
C GLU A 5 -26.40 -5.24 -8.47
N SER A 6 -25.80 -4.11 -8.80
CA SER A 6 -24.43 -4.01 -9.26
C SER A 6 -23.52 -4.39 -8.08
N SER A 7 -22.95 -5.59 -8.14
CA SER A 7 -21.87 -6.03 -7.25
C SER A 7 -20.61 -5.20 -7.53
N GLN A 8 -20.47 -4.11 -6.79
CA GLN A 8 -19.17 -3.47 -6.63
C GLN A 8 -18.37 -4.35 -5.66
N SER A 9 -17.42 -5.12 -6.18
CA SER A 9 -16.41 -5.78 -5.35
C SER A 9 -15.55 -4.70 -4.70
N GLY A 10 -15.97 -4.29 -3.52
CA GLY A 10 -15.30 -3.32 -2.69
C GLY A 10 -13.99 -3.91 -2.17
N PHE A 11 -12.95 -3.17 -2.35
CA PHE A 11 -11.70 -3.31 -1.63
C PHE A 11 -11.98 -3.09 -0.13
N GLU A 12 -12.17 -4.18 0.62
CA GLU A 12 -12.34 -4.13 2.07
C GLU A 12 -10.99 -4.05 2.77
N LEU A 13 -10.58 -2.84 3.10
CA LEU A 13 -9.61 -2.63 4.16
C LEU A 13 -10.33 -2.80 5.50
N THR A 14 -10.19 -3.96 6.12
CA THR A 14 -10.63 -4.17 7.50
C THR A 14 -9.73 -3.41 8.47
N SER A 15 -9.93 -2.12 8.62
CA SER A 15 -9.52 -1.36 9.81
C SER A 15 -10.36 -0.10 9.95
N ASN A 16 -11.51 -0.22 10.60
CA ASN A 16 -12.22 0.90 11.19
C ASN A 16 -11.40 1.46 12.36
N SER A 17 -10.29 2.14 12.09
CA SER A 17 -9.62 2.96 13.09
C SER A 17 -9.99 4.42 12.81
N PRO A 18 -10.79 5.05 13.69
CA PRO A 18 -10.99 6.48 13.63
C PRO A 18 -9.64 7.21 13.70
N ASP A 19 -9.60 8.45 13.26
CA ASP A 19 -8.42 9.32 13.43
C ASP A 19 -7.79 9.11 14.80
N ASP A 20 -6.49 8.83 14.81
CA ASP A 20 -5.79 8.50 16.05
C ASP A 20 -5.92 9.68 17.05
N PRO A 21 -6.68 9.51 18.15
CA PRO A 21 -6.95 10.62 19.08
C PRO A 21 -5.68 11.16 19.72
N ARG A 22 -4.57 10.39 19.70
CA ARG A 22 -3.27 10.82 20.21
C ARG A 22 -2.72 12.01 19.42
N MET A 23 -2.95 12.06 18.10
CA MET A 23 -2.46 13.14 17.25
C MET A 23 -3.20 14.46 17.48
N HIS A 24 -4.46 14.39 17.94
CA HIS A 24 -5.33 15.54 18.14
C HIS A 24 -5.23 16.15 19.56
N LYS A 25 -4.44 15.57 20.47
CA LYS A 25 -4.20 16.20 21.78
C LYS A 25 -3.66 17.62 21.63
N SER A 26 -4.22 18.56 22.38
CA SER A 26 -3.73 19.94 22.39
C SER A 26 -2.35 20.06 23.03
N TRP A 27 -2.07 19.28 24.09
CA TRP A 27 -0.80 19.21 24.80
C TRP A 27 -0.71 17.91 25.63
N GLY A 28 0.50 17.52 26.02
CA GLY A 28 0.74 16.36 26.89
C GLY A 28 1.66 15.32 26.27
N TYR A 29 1.83 14.22 26.98
CA TYR A 29 2.64 13.11 26.50
C TYR A 29 1.92 12.32 25.41
N ILE A 30 2.67 12.02 24.35
CA ILE A 30 2.26 11.15 23.25
C ILE A 30 3.31 10.06 23.10
N THR A 31 2.85 8.83 23.14
CA THR A 31 3.71 7.64 22.99
C THR A 31 3.24 6.85 21.77
N ALA A 32 4.17 6.55 20.86
CA ALA A 32 3.94 5.63 19.75
C ALA A 32 4.14 4.18 20.19
N LEU A 33 3.46 3.25 19.56
CA LEU A 33 3.69 1.83 19.75
C LEU A 33 5.04 1.39 19.14
N PRO A 34 5.61 0.23 19.53
CA PRO A 34 6.83 -0.28 18.93
C PRO A 34 6.76 -0.47 17.41
N SER A 35 5.56 -0.69 16.87
CA SER A 35 5.26 -0.82 15.43
C SER A 35 4.89 0.50 14.76
N GLU A 36 5.12 1.63 15.44
CA GLU A 36 4.79 2.96 14.95
C GLU A 36 6.00 3.88 15.08
N TYR A 37 6.14 4.77 14.12
CA TYR A 37 7.15 5.82 14.13
C TYR A 37 6.49 7.17 14.44
N LEU A 38 6.97 7.84 15.47
CA LEU A 38 6.51 9.16 15.89
C LEU A 38 7.35 10.24 15.21
N ILE A 39 6.70 11.19 14.54
CA ILE A 39 7.33 12.38 13.97
C ILE A 39 6.85 13.60 14.75
N HIS A 40 7.77 14.27 15.45
CA HIS A 40 7.48 15.45 16.23
C HIS A 40 7.97 16.70 15.52
N PHE A 41 7.05 17.64 15.23
CA PHE A 41 7.34 18.94 14.65
C PHE A 41 7.23 20.04 15.70
N GLN A 42 8.26 20.87 15.79
CA GLN A 42 8.27 22.07 16.58
C GLN A 42 8.65 23.26 15.71
N GLY A 43 7.76 24.25 15.62
CA GLY A 43 7.99 25.40 14.73
C GLY A 43 8.21 25.04 13.26
N GLY A 44 7.56 24.00 12.75
CA GLY A 44 7.67 23.53 11.37
C GLY A 44 8.92 22.70 11.06
N LYS A 45 9.79 22.45 12.05
CA LYS A 45 10.98 21.61 11.90
C LYS A 45 10.84 20.31 12.68
N ILE A 46 11.40 19.22 12.11
CA ILE A 46 11.42 17.92 12.78
C ILE A 46 12.38 17.98 13.97
N LYS A 47 11.89 17.57 15.14
CA LYS A 47 12.66 17.45 16.35
C LYS A 47 13.17 16.01 16.49
N GLU A 48 14.36 15.75 15.97
CA GLU A 48 14.96 14.40 15.91
C GLU A 48 15.05 13.71 17.28
N LYS A 49 15.38 14.44 18.34
CA LYS A 49 15.53 13.89 19.71
C LYS A 49 14.23 13.28 20.28
N SER A 50 13.09 13.68 19.76
CA SER A 50 11.77 13.21 20.22
C SER A 50 10.96 12.54 19.10
N SER A 51 11.60 12.27 17.96
CA SER A 51 11.04 11.47 16.86
C SER A 51 11.74 10.12 16.82
N GLY A 52 11.00 9.06 16.50
CA GLY A 52 11.60 7.73 16.42
C GLY A 52 10.57 6.60 16.50
N GLN A 53 11.07 5.38 16.32
CA GLN A 53 10.29 4.16 16.48
C GLN A 53 9.92 3.95 17.96
N GLY A 54 8.62 3.78 18.25
CA GLY A 54 8.15 3.61 19.62
C GLY A 54 8.46 4.80 20.56
N ALA A 55 8.76 5.97 20.01
CA ALA A 55 9.19 7.13 20.76
C ALA A 55 8.06 7.75 21.58
N THR A 56 8.45 8.44 22.65
CA THR A 56 7.55 9.27 23.45
C THR A 56 8.01 10.72 23.39
N CYS A 57 7.08 11.64 23.16
CA CYS A 57 7.36 13.05 23.21
C CYS A 57 6.36 13.79 24.10
N PHE A 58 6.76 14.95 24.57
CA PHE A 58 5.82 15.92 25.16
C PHE A 58 5.47 16.94 24.10
N LYS A 59 4.20 16.97 23.70
CA LYS A 59 3.63 17.90 22.72
C LYS A 59 3.18 19.18 23.43
N TRP A 60 3.67 20.32 22.99
CA TRP A 60 3.15 21.62 23.35
C TRP A 60 2.00 22.03 22.43
N ALA A 61 1.22 23.04 22.82
CA ALA A 61 0.07 23.51 22.05
C ALA A 61 0.39 23.94 20.60
N ARG A 62 1.61 24.35 20.32
CA ARG A 62 2.08 24.76 18.98
C ARG A 62 2.83 23.66 18.22
N ASP A 63 3.04 22.51 18.84
CA ASP A 63 3.72 21.39 18.22
C ASP A 63 2.72 20.51 17.46
N THR A 64 3.20 19.85 16.42
CA THR A 64 2.42 18.87 15.66
C THR A 64 3.10 17.53 15.75
N VAL A 65 2.32 16.47 15.96
CA VAL A 65 2.82 15.10 16.03
C VAL A 65 2.07 14.25 15.03
N PHE A 66 2.81 13.43 14.29
CA PHE A 66 2.28 12.42 13.38
C PHE A 66 2.77 11.04 13.78
N ILE A 67 1.92 10.05 13.60
CA ILE A 67 2.24 8.65 13.86
C ILE A 67 2.10 7.90 12.55
N VAL A 68 3.21 7.31 12.10
CA VAL A 68 3.29 6.54 10.86
C VAL A 68 3.43 5.06 11.23
N PRO A 69 2.55 4.17 10.75
CA PRO A 69 2.68 2.74 11.01
C PRO A 69 3.87 2.16 10.25
N THR A 70 4.67 1.34 10.91
CA THR A 70 5.82 0.62 10.34
C THR A 70 5.64 -0.88 10.34
N SER A 71 4.46 -1.35 10.81
CA SER A 71 4.07 -2.76 10.73
C SER A 71 3.91 -3.22 9.29
N LEU A 72 3.98 -4.54 9.09
CA LEU A 72 3.63 -5.16 7.79
C LEU A 72 2.20 -4.83 7.42
N LYS A 73 2.01 -4.51 6.15
CA LYS A 73 0.70 -4.24 5.53
C LYS A 73 0.53 -5.13 4.32
N GLU A 74 -0.68 -5.63 4.17
CA GLU A 74 -1.11 -6.44 3.05
C GLU A 74 -2.08 -5.67 2.17
N ILE A 75 -1.92 -5.81 0.86
CA ILE A 75 -2.83 -5.26 -0.15
C ILE A 75 -3.27 -6.42 -1.04
N LEU A 76 -4.58 -6.61 -1.11
CA LEU A 76 -5.22 -7.50 -2.08
C LEU A 76 -5.81 -6.64 -3.20
N PHE A 77 -5.59 -7.03 -4.44
CA PHE A 77 -6.14 -6.33 -5.59
C PHE A 77 -6.31 -7.24 -6.80
N ASP A 78 -7.19 -6.84 -7.68
CA ASP A 78 -7.47 -7.55 -8.92
C ASP A 78 -6.91 -6.79 -10.13
N ALA A 79 -6.44 -7.51 -11.13
CA ALA A 79 -6.08 -6.99 -12.43
C ALA A 79 -6.77 -7.82 -13.53
N SER A 80 -7.55 -7.15 -14.40
CA SER A 80 -8.14 -7.80 -15.58
C SER A 80 -7.41 -7.36 -16.84
N GLN A 81 -7.10 -8.33 -17.72
CA GLN A 81 -6.39 -8.08 -18.96
C GLN A 81 -6.64 -9.20 -19.99
N LEU A 82 -6.70 -8.83 -21.26
CA LEU A 82 -6.67 -9.77 -22.38
C LEU A 82 -5.25 -10.33 -22.55
N THR A 83 -5.15 -11.63 -22.68
CA THR A 83 -3.94 -12.36 -23.07
C THR A 83 -3.63 -12.16 -24.56
N SER A 84 -2.46 -12.63 -25.03
CA SER A 84 -2.09 -12.56 -26.46
C SER A 84 -2.99 -13.39 -27.37
N ASP A 85 -3.66 -14.39 -26.82
CA ASP A 85 -4.66 -15.24 -27.49
C ASP A 85 -6.11 -14.78 -27.29
N ASN A 86 -6.30 -13.51 -26.89
CA ASN A 86 -7.60 -12.83 -26.71
C ASN A 86 -8.51 -13.45 -25.65
N VAL A 87 -7.97 -14.12 -24.65
CA VAL A 87 -8.75 -14.59 -23.50
C VAL A 87 -8.74 -13.52 -22.41
N ASP A 88 -9.91 -13.13 -21.94
CA ASP A 88 -10.04 -12.18 -20.82
C ASP A 88 -9.81 -12.92 -19.51
N ILE A 89 -8.81 -12.50 -18.75
CA ILE A 89 -8.47 -13.09 -17.46
C ILE A 89 -8.50 -12.04 -16.35
N ARG A 90 -8.92 -12.49 -15.16
CA ARG A 90 -8.80 -11.74 -13.92
C ARG A 90 -7.76 -12.42 -13.02
N ILE A 91 -6.83 -11.65 -12.53
CA ILE A 91 -5.73 -12.11 -11.68
C ILE A 91 -5.90 -11.51 -10.30
N HIS A 92 -5.98 -12.36 -9.27
CA HIS A 92 -5.95 -11.94 -7.88
C HIS A 92 -4.52 -11.92 -7.37
N CYS A 93 -4.12 -10.80 -6.84
CA CYS A 93 -2.75 -10.53 -6.40
C CYS A 93 -2.71 -10.04 -4.96
N MET A 94 -1.63 -10.40 -4.29
CA MET A 94 -1.29 -9.94 -2.95
C MET A 94 0.09 -9.30 -2.94
N VAL A 95 0.20 -8.18 -2.25
CA VAL A 95 1.49 -7.52 -1.98
C VAL A 95 1.60 -7.24 -0.49
N VAL A 96 2.68 -7.69 0.12
CA VAL A 96 3.03 -7.36 1.50
C VAL A 96 4.20 -6.39 1.51
N TYR A 97 4.04 -5.28 2.22
CA TYR A 97 5.04 -4.23 2.31
C TYR A 97 5.14 -3.67 3.72
N ARG A 98 6.20 -2.94 4.01
CA ARG A 98 6.34 -2.13 5.22
C ARG A 98 6.98 -0.78 4.92
N ILE A 99 6.73 0.19 5.79
CA ILE A 99 7.37 1.51 5.74
C ILE A 99 8.70 1.41 6.49
N VAL A 100 9.82 1.63 5.79
CA VAL A 100 11.18 1.62 6.36
C VAL A 100 11.73 3.02 6.56
N ASP A 101 11.29 4.00 5.76
CA ASP A 101 11.62 5.42 5.93
C ASP A 101 10.35 6.25 6.15
N PRO A 102 9.87 6.36 7.40
CA PRO A 102 8.65 7.11 7.72
C PRO A 102 8.75 8.60 7.41
N LEU A 103 9.94 9.19 7.44
CA LEU A 103 10.13 10.61 7.14
C LEU A 103 9.98 10.88 5.65
N ARG A 104 10.44 9.96 4.80
CA ARG A 104 10.31 10.05 3.36
C ARG A 104 8.86 9.89 2.92
N ILE A 105 8.19 8.84 3.38
CA ILE A 105 6.79 8.60 3.00
C ILE A 105 5.88 9.73 3.49
N TYR A 106 6.15 10.31 4.65
CA TYR A 106 5.41 11.45 5.17
C TYR A 106 5.47 12.69 4.25
N LYS A 107 6.63 12.92 3.58
CA LYS A 107 6.77 14.01 2.60
C LYS A 107 5.99 13.76 1.31
N LEU A 108 5.74 12.50 0.96
CA LEU A 108 5.02 12.10 -0.25
C LEU A 108 3.52 11.99 -0.03
N ILE A 109 3.12 11.53 1.15
CA ILE A 109 1.71 11.28 1.49
C ILE A 109 1.39 11.96 2.80
N ASN A 110 0.26 12.66 2.81
CA ASN A 110 -0.23 13.30 4.03
C ASN A 110 -0.87 12.26 4.97
N PHE A 111 -0.21 12.01 6.10
CA PHE A 111 -0.70 11.16 7.18
C PHE A 111 -1.39 11.95 8.30
N SER A 112 -1.84 13.18 8.06
CA SER A 112 -2.62 13.93 9.05
C SER A 112 -3.91 13.19 9.43
N ASN A 113 -4.50 12.48 8.48
CA ASN A 113 -5.46 11.42 8.71
C ASN A 113 -4.79 10.10 8.35
N ARG A 114 -4.54 9.26 9.36
CA ARG A 114 -3.82 8.00 9.22
C ARG A 114 -4.49 7.08 8.21
N GLN A 115 -5.79 6.86 8.34
CA GLN A 115 -6.55 5.95 7.48
C GLN A 115 -6.49 6.41 6.01
N ARG A 116 -6.75 7.67 5.74
CA ARG A 116 -6.69 8.22 4.36
C ARG A 116 -5.29 8.14 3.77
N GLY A 117 -4.26 8.34 4.60
CA GLY A 117 -2.86 8.19 4.17
C GLY A 117 -2.53 6.75 3.79
N GLU A 118 -2.92 5.78 4.62
CA GLU A 118 -2.75 4.35 4.36
C GLU A 118 -3.53 3.91 3.11
N GLU A 119 -4.79 4.30 2.98
CA GLU A 119 -5.62 3.98 1.81
C GLU A 119 -5.05 4.56 0.50
N LYS A 120 -4.57 5.81 0.55
CA LYS A 120 -3.94 6.44 -0.61
C LYS A 120 -2.68 5.68 -1.02
N LEU A 121 -1.84 5.32 -0.05
CA LEU A 121 -0.63 4.54 -0.29
C LEU A 121 -0.95 3.19 -0.91
N ALA A 122 -1.90 2.46 -0.33
CA ALA A 122 -2.35 1.16 -0.82
C ALA A 122 -2.86 1.24 -2.26
N ARG A 123 -3.68 2.24 -2.58
CA ARG A 123 -4.15 2.47 -3.97
C ARG A 123 -3.00 2.73 -4.93
N MET A 124 -2.07 3.60 -4.58
CA MET A 124 -0.92 3.91 -5.44
C MET A 124 -0.08 2.65 -5.74
N ILE A 125 0.18 1.82 -4.74
CA ILE A 125 0.90 0.54 -4.90
C ILE A 125 0.08 -0.40 -5.82
N ALA A 126 -1.20 -0.57 -5.53
CA ALA A 126 -2.08 -1.43 -6.34
C ALA A 126 -2.16 -0.98 -7.81
N ASP A 127 -2.22 0.32 -8.08
CA ASP A 127 -2.28 0.86 -9.44
C ASP A 127 -0.98 0.64 -10.22
N ILE A 128 0.17 0.77 -9.55
CA ILE A 128 1.46 0.41 -10.16
C ILE A 128 1.47 -1.07 -10.51
N CYS A 129 1.10 -1.93 -9.56
CA CYS A 129 1.07 -3.36 -9.75
C CYS A 129 0.11 -3.78 -10.88
N ARG A 130 -1.11 -3.22 -10.92
CA ARG A 130 -2.06 -3.46 -12.00
C ARG A 130 -1.48 -3.10 -13.37
N SER A 131 -0.80 -1.97 -13.47
CA SER A 131 -0.18 -1.53 -14.72
C SER A 131 0.92 -2.49 -15.18
N GLN A 132 1.74 -2.99 -14.26
CA GLN A 132 2.80 -3.95 -14.58
C GLN A 132 2.23 -5.31 -15.00
N ILE A 133 1.26 -5.84 -14.25
CA ILE A 133 0.59 -7.10 -14.58
C ILE A 133 -0.05 -7.03 -15.97
N LYS A 134 -0.78 -5.95 -16.27
CA LYS A 134 -1.39 -5.76 -17.59
C LYS A 134 -0.37 -5.82 -18.72
N ARG A 135 0.77 -5.13 -18.56
CA ARG A 135 1.86 -5.15 -19.55
C ARG A 135 2.49 -6.54 -19.72
N PHE A 136 2.58 -7.29 -18.62
CA PHE A 136 3.18 -8.61 -18.65
C PHE A 136 2.24 -9.62 -19.32
N VAL A 137 0.99 -9.66 -18.87
CA VAL A 137 -0.06 -10.58 -19.34
C VAL A 137 -0.39 -10.39 -20.84
N ALA A 138 -0.44 -9.16 -21.32
CA ALA A 138 -0.72 -8.88 -22.73
C ALA A 138 0.27 -9.55 -23.71
N ARG A 139 1.42 -10.01 -23.22
CA ARG A 139 2.46 -10.69 -24.03
C ARG A 139 2.45 -12.19 -23.88
N LEU A 140 1.64 -12.74 -23.00
CA LEU A 140 1.55 -14.18 -22.70
C LEU A 140 0.23 -14.74 -23.22
N ASP A 141 0.25 -15.98 -23.66
CA ASP A 141 -0.95 -16.78 -23.89
C ASP A 141 -1.49 -17.31 -22.54
N LEU A 142 -2.71 -17.78 -22.52
CA LEU A 142 -3.37 -18.28 -21.32
C LEU A 142 -2.57 -19.41 -20.65
N GLN A 143 -2.04 -20.36 -21.44
CA GLN A 143 -1.29 -21.51 -20.90
C GLN A 143 0.01 -21.07 -20.23
N ASN A 144 0.73 -20.12 -20.80
CA ASN A 144 1.93 -19.55 -20.19
C ASN A 144 1.61 -18.68 -18.98
N CYS A 145 0.50 -17.96 -18.96
CA CYS A 145 0.04 -17.24 -17.77
C CYS A 145 -0.15 -18.18 -16.58
N TYR A 146 -0.82 -19.31 -16.78
CA TYR A 146 -0.99 -20.31 -15.71
C TYR A 146 0.32 -20.96 -15.27
N ARG A 147 1.21 -21.28 -16.22
CA ARG A 147 2.47 -21.96 -15.93
C ARG A 147 3.48 -21.06 -15.24
N LYS A 148 3.52 -19.79 -15.61
CA LYS A 148 4.51 -18.80 -15.13
C LYS A 148 4.03 -17.94 -13.95
N ARG A 149 2.77 -18.11 -13.51
CA ARG A 149 2.14 -17.22 -12.53
C ARG A 149 2.88 -17.09 -11.21
N LYS A 150 3.40 -18.23 -10.68
CA LYS A 150 3.99 -18.25 -9.34
C LYS A 150 5.42 -17.73 -9.28
N GLU A 151 6.19 -17.94 -10.33
CA GLU A 151 7.62 -17.62 -10.33
C GLU A 151 7.92 -16.39 -11.18
N GLU A 152 7.67 -16.44 -12.47
CA GLU A 152 8.10 -15.35 -13.36
C GLU A 152 7.28 -14.05 -13.22
N ILE A 153 5.95 -14.15 -13.08
CA ILE A 153 5.08 -12.94 -13.01
C ILE A 153 5.20 -12.30 -11.63
N ALA A 154 5.15 -13.10 -10.57
CA ALA A 154 5.25 -12.59 -9.21
C ALA A 154 6.63 -11.98 -8.92
N ASP A 155 7.71 -12.65 -9.32
CA ASP A 155 9.08 -12.15 -9.15
C ASP A 155 9.33 -10.88 -9.97
N SER A 156 8.88 -10.86 -11.23
CA SER A 156 8.98 -9.66 -12.07
C SER A 156 8.22 -8.48 -11.47
N LEU A 157 7.02 -8.73 -10.94
CA LEU A 157 6.22 -7.71 -10.26
C LEU A 157 6.94 -7.19 -9.02
N GLY A 158 7.48 -8.07 -8.19
CA GLY A 158 8.23 -7.73 -6.98
C GLY A 158 9.47 -6.89 -7.28
N LEU A 159 10.24 -7.27 -8.28
CA LEU A 159 11.43 -6.55 -8.71
C LEU A 159 11.10 -5.13 -9.22
N GLU A 160 10.12 -5.01 -10.11
CA GLU A 160 9.71 -3.71 -10.66
C GLU A 160 9.10 -2.81 -9.58
N LEU A 161 8.26 -3.37 -8.70
CA LEU A 161 7.70 -2.61 -7.59
C LEU A 161 8.81 -2.14 -6.63
N SER A 162 9.71 -3.03 -6.24
CA SER A 162 10.85 -2.70 -5.36
C SER A 162 11.73 -1.61 -5.97
N ARG A 163 11.99 -1.66 -7.27
CA ARG A 163 12.73 -0.63 -7.99
C ARG A 163 12.10 0.77 -7.86
N ILE A 164 10.77 0.84 -7.86
CA ILE A 164 10.04 2.12 -7.75
C ILE A 164 9.97 2.60 -6.29
N VAL A 165 9.66 1.71 -5.35
CA VAL A 165 9.31 2.12 -3.98
C VAL A 165 10.47 2.06 -3.00
N SER A 166 11.47 1.20 -3.25
CA SER A 166 12.61 0.96 -2.34
C SER A 166 13.90 1.66 -2.76
N ASP A 167 13.93 2.38 -3.89
CA ASP A 167 15.12 3.09 -4.35
C ASP A 167 15.63 4.09 -3.28
N PRO A 168 16.92 4.07 -2.93
CA PRO A 168 17.48 4.94 -1.87
C PRO A 168 17.38 6.43 -2.18
N GLN A 169 17.31 6.84 -3.46
CA GLN A 169 17.28 8.24 -3.86
C GLN A 169 15.90 8.73 -4.24
N THR A 170 15.19 7.96 -5.05
CA THR A 170 13.90 8.36 -5.67
C THR A 170 12.71 7.59 -5.11
N GLY A 171 12.94 6.50 -4.38
CA GLY A 171 11.88 5.64 -3.84
C GLY A 171 11.08 6.29 -2.72
N TRP A 172 10.04 5.60 -2.32
CA TRP A 172 9.05 6.11 -1.35
C TRP A 172 9.39 5.77 0.11
N GLY A 173 10.49 5.07 0.35
CA GLY A 173 10.88 4.60 1.68
C GLY A 173 10.08 3.40 2.15
N LEU A 174 9.67 2.55 1.20
CA LEU A 174 8.98 1.29 1.43
C LEU A 174 9.91 0.12 1.13
N GLU A 175 9.64 -0.99 1.78
CA GLU A 175 10.20 -2.29 1.46
C GLU A 175 9.09 -3.24 1.07
N VAL A 176 9.23 -3.88 -0.09
CA VAL A 176 8.35 -4.95 -0.54
C VAL A 176 8.87 -6.25 0.06
N VAL A 177 8.05 -6.92 0.85
CA VAL A 177 8.42 -8.15 1.54
C VAL A 177 8.12 -9.35 0.67
N THR A 178 6.90 -9.40 0.09
CA THR A 178 6.51 -10.45 -0.85
C THR A 178 5.45 -9.95 -1.82
N THR A 179 5.43 -10.57 -2.99
CA THR A 179 4.40 -10.40 -4.02
C THR A 179 3.96 -11.77 -4.46
N GLU A 180 2.66 -12.00 -4.50
CA GLU A 180 2.10 -13.30 -4.87
C GLU A 180 0.92 -13.13 -5.82
N ILE A 181 0.82 -14.04 -6.77
CA ILE A 181 -0.37 -14.24 -7.57
C ILE A 181 -1.14 -15.41 -6.96
N GLN A 182 -2.28 -15.10 -6.38
CA GLN A 182 -3.11 -16.10 -5.71
C GLN A 182 -3.81 -16.98 -6.73
N ASP A 183 -4.64 -16.35 -7.59
CA ASP A 183 -5.45 -17.06 -8.57
C ASP A 183 -5.58 -16.31 -9.89
N ILE A 184 -5.86 -17.08 -10.96
CA ILE A 184 -6.16 -16.58 -12.29
C ILE A 184 -7.50 -17.17 -12.70
N PHE A 185 -8.46 -16.32 -13.00
CA PHE A 185 -9.79 -16.70 -13.46
C PHE A 185 -9.99 -16.27 -14.91
N ILE A 186 -10.59 -17.14 -15.71
CA ILE A 186 -11.06 -16.76 -17.05
C ILE A 186 -12.38 -16.05 -16.86
N GLN A 187 -12.52 -14.87 -17.41
CA GLN A 187 -13.82 -14.20 -17.50
C GLN A 187 -14.52 -14.74 -18.75
N ASP A 188 -15.54 -15.60 -18.54
CA ASP A 188 -16.42 -15.98 -19.65
C ASP A 188 -17.09 -14.71 -20.18
N ALA A 189 -16.83 -14.37 -21.42
CA ALA A 189 -17.66 -13.41 -22.12
C ALA A 189 -19.07 -14.05 -22.21
N GLU A 190 -20.02 -13.61 -21.40
CA GLU A 190 -21.42 -13.90 -21.66
C GLU A 190 -21.73 -13.38 -23.07
N ILE A 191 -21.98 -14.33 -24.00
CA ILE A 191 -22.43 -14.10 -25.36
C ILE A 191 -23.89 -13.67 -25.33
#